data_dd4f2a442345c05d7024608adf44ee92
#
_entry.id   dd4f2a442345c05d7024608adf44ee92
#
_cell.length_a   1.000
_cell.length_b   1.000
_cell.length_c   1.000
_cell.angle_alpha   90.00
_cell.angle_beta   90.00
_cell.angle_gamma   90.00
#
_symmetry.space_group_name_H-M   'P 1'
#
loop_
_entity.id
_entity.type
_entity.pdbx_description
1 polymer ?
#
loop_
_entity_poly.entity_id
_entity_poly.type
_entity_poly.pdbx_seq_one_letter_code
_entity_poly.pdbx_strand_id
1 'polypeptide(L)'
;MKKIINFGCGKTKIPHSIGVDRASIPGFTDIIHDLDSLPYPFESESVDEIHCYHVLEHLSHPLRVVEEFHRLLKPNGILNIRVPHFSSHGAFTDITHIRPFSYYSFDPFIEGDYQNFYTSARFEILNREIKYFGQYPNSGIYAQYIHPNKCPALIKPLVRALNFCINLSPIFFERIWCYWVGGACEVVITLKKSAH
;
A
#
# COMPACT_ATOMS: atom_id res chain seq x y z
N MET A 1 5.86 -1.68 24.24
CA MET A 1 6.51 -1.66 22.91
C MET A 1 5.42 -1.75 21.86
N LYS A 2 5.48 -0.98 20.77
CA LYS A 2 4.50 -1.09 19.68
C LYS A 2 4.62 -2.45 19.00
N LYS A 3 3.48 -3.11 18.75
CA LYS A 3 3.42 -4.33 17.93
C LYS A 3 3.18 -3.93 16.48
N ILE A 4 4.18 -4.09 15.64
CA ILE A 4 4.18 -3.71 14.22
C ILE A 4 4.23 -4.99 13.38
N ILE A 5 3.37 -5.11 12.36
CA ILE A 5 3.39 -6.24 11.44
C ILE A 5 3.64 -5.74 10.03
N ASN A 6 4.53 -6.42 9.32
CA ASN A 6 4.77 -6.20 7.89
C ASN A 6 4.30 -7.41 7.09
N PHE A 7 3.13 -7.32 6.51
CA PHE A 7 2.57 -8.34 5.63
C PHE A 7 3.19 -8.27 4.24
N GLY A 8 3.55 -9.45 3.69
CA GLY A 8 4.28 -9.56 2.43
C GLY A 8 5.66 -8.91 2.54
N CYS A 9 6.39 -9.21 3.62
CA CYS A 9 7.64 -8.52 3.92
C CYS A 9 8.75 -8.76 2.88
N GLY A 10 8.70 -9.86 2.14
CA GLY A 10 9.72 -10.19 1.16
C GLY A 10 11.14 -10.03 1.74
N LYS A 11 12.00 -9.34 0.99
CA LYS A 11 13.36 -8.98 1.42
C LYS A 11 13.48 -7.53 1.92
N THR A 12 12.34 -6.90 2.29
CA THR A 12 12.28 -5.46 2.64
C THR A 12 11.52 -5.22 3.93
N LYS A 13 11.69 -6.11 4.89
CA LYS A 13 11.04 -6.04 6.20
C LYS A 13 11.26 -4.69 6.89
N ILE A 14 10.18 -4.10 7.37
CA ILE A 14 10.21 -2.86 8.17
C ILE A 14 10.98 -3.13 9.48
N PRO A 15 11.89 -2.24 9.89
CA PRO A 15 12.62 -2.41 11.15
C PRO A 15 11.67 -2.57 12.35
N HIS A 16 12.03 -3.47 13.25
CA HIS A 16 11.27 -3.77 14.49
C HIS A 16 9.84 -4.32 14.26
N SER A 17 9.50 -4.75 13.04
CA SER A 17 8.22 -5.40 12.76
C SER A 17 8.31 -6.93 12.83
N ILE A 18 7.16 -7.59 12.94
CA ILE A 18 6.99 -9.01 12.67
C ILE A 18 6.76 -9.16 11.17
N GLY A 19 7.68 -9.82 10.46
CA GLY A 19 7.56 -10.09 9.03
C GLY A 19 6.69 -11.32 8.78
N VAL A 20 5.64 -11.16 7.99
CA VAL A 20 4.74 -12.24 7.55
C VAL A 20 4.85 -12.37 6.04
N ASP A 21 5.11 -13.57 5.54
CA ASP A 21 5.18 -13.86 4.12
C ASP A 21 4.83 -15.33 3.86
N ARG A 22 4.38 -15.65 2.64
CA ARG A 22 4.17 -17.04 2.23
C ARG A 22 5.47 -17.81 2.04
N ALA A 23 6.56 -17.09 1.76
CA ALA A 23 7.89 -17.65 1.57
C ALA A 23 8.73 -17.54 2.85
N SER A 24 9.48 -18.58 3.16
CA SER A 24 10.49 -18.53 4.21
C SER A 24 11.74 -17.83 3.69
N ILE A 25 11.94 -16.58 4.09
CA ILE A 25 13.10 -15.78 3.68
C ILE A 25 13.96 -15.50 4.92
N PRO A 26 15.14 -16.14 5.04
CA PRO A 26 15.99 -16.00 6.22
C PRO A 26 16.31 -14.54 6.55
N GLY A 27 16.12 -14.16 7.81
CA GLY A 27 16.35 -12.78 8.30
C GLY A 27 15.21 -11.78 8.03
N PHE A 28 14.14 -12.18 7.32
CA PHE A 28 13.00 -11.31 6.99
C PHE A 28 11.68 -11.89 7.44
N THR A 29 11.38 -13.16 7.14
CA THR A 29 10.12 -13.79 7.50
C THR A 29 10.21 -14.38 8.91
N ASP A 30 9.36 -13.89 9.82
CA ASP A 30 9.20 -14.43 11.17
C ASP A 30 8.03 -15.43 11.23
N ILE A 31 6.98 -15.21 10.44
CA ILE A 31 5.79 -16.06 10.36
C ILE A 31 5.50 -16.37 8.89
N ILE A 32 5.48 -17.66 8.58
CA ILE A 32 5.06 -18.13 7.24
C ILE A 32 3.55 -18.25 7.23
N HIS A 33 2.89 -17.46 6.35
CA HIS A 33 1.44 -17.48 6.22
C HIS A 33 1.03 -17.04 4.82
N ASP A 34 0.07 -17.74 4.22
CA ASP A 34 -0.55 -17.34 2.96
C ASP A 34 -1.59 -16.26 3.24
N LEU A 35 -1.42 -15.08 2.64
CA LEU A 35 -2.29 -13.93 2.91
C LEU A 35 -3.69 -14.04 2.25
N ASP A 36 -3.91 -14.99 1.33
CA ASP A 36 -5.25 -15.36 0.87
C ASP A 36 -5.99 -16.28 1.85
N SER A 37 -5.29 -16.83 2.89
CA SER A 37 -5.86 -17.70 3.91
C SER A 37 -6.22 -16.92 5.17
N LEU A 38 -7.50 -16.71 5.40
CA LEU A 38 -8.04 -16.01 6.57
C LEU A 38 -8.65 -16.99 7.59
N PRO A 39 -8.65 -16.68 8.91
CA PRO A 39 -8.06 -15.48 9.54
C PRO A 39 -6.54 -15.58 9.72
N TYR A 40 -5.87 -14.43 9.88
CA TYR A 40 -4.45 -14.39 10.20
C TYR A 40 -4.17 -14.82 11.65
N PRO A 41 -2.97 -15.39 11.95
CA PRO A 41 -2.66 -15.99 13.24
C PRO A 41 -2.34 -14.94 14.34
N PHE A 42 -3.19 -13.91 14.44
CA PHE A 42 -3.07 -12.86 15.43
C PHE A 42 -4.43 -12.58 16.07
N GLU A 43 -4.43 -12.21 17.34
CA GLU A 43 -5.63 -11.80 18.07
C GLU A 43 -6.19 -10.48 17.54
N SER A 44 -7.52 -10.33 17.65
CA SER A 44 -8.19 -9.06 17.34
C SER A 44 -7.67 -7.95 18.23
N GLU A 45 -7.60 -6.73 17.68
CA GLU A 45 -7.20 -5.53 18.42
C GLU A 45 -5.87 -5.65 19.17
N SER A 46 -4.92 -6.41 18.61
CA SER A 46 -3.63 -6.67 19.23
C SER A 46 -2.46 -5.92 18.58
N VAL A 47 -2.67 -5.29 17.41
CA VAL A 47 -1.63 -4.70 16.57
C VAL A 47 -1.75 -3.19 16.57
N ASP A 48 -0.62 -2.49 16.77
CA ASP A 48 -0.59 -1.02 16.76
C ASP A 48 -0.41 -0.45 15.35
N GLU A 49 0.33 -1.19 14.48
CA GLU A 49 0.66 -0.69 13.16
C GLU A 49 0.85 -1.85 12.16
N ILE A 50 0.28 -1.70 10.97
CA ILE A 50 0.41 -2.65 9.86
C ILE A 50 1.03 -1.95 8.66
N HIS A 51 1.98 -2.64 8.01
CA HIS A 51 2.55 -2.28 6.72
C HIS A 51 2.24 -3.38 5.70
N CYS A 52 1.68 -2.99 4.55
CA CYS A 52 1.34 -3.88 3.44
C CYS A 52 1.73 -3.17 2.13
N TYR A 53 2.93 -3.49 1.61
CA TYR A 53 3.53 -2.79 0.48
C TYR A 53 3.72 -3.73 -0.70
N HIS A 54 3.06 -3.44 -1.81
CA HIS A 54 3.11 -4.25 -3.03
C HIS A 54 2.73 -5.71 -2.79
N VAL A 55 1.57 -5.92 -2.20
CA VAL A 55 1.01 -7.23 -1.83
C VAL A 55 -0.43 -7.37 -2.28
N LEU A 56 -1.27 -6.36 -2.04
CA LEU A 56 -2.72 -6.45 -2.30
C LEU A 56 -3.05 -6.71 -3.77
N GLU A 57 -2.18 -6.26 -4.69
CA GLU A 57 -2.29 -6.52 -6.12
C GLU A 57 -2.19 -7.99 -6.51
N HIS A 58 -1.58 -8.81 -5.66
CA HIS A 58 -1.41 -10.25 -5.86
C HIS A 58 -2.53 -11.08 -5.22
N LEU A 59 -3.33 -10.49 -4.31
CA LEU A 59 -4.29 -11.23 -3.49
C LEU A 59 -5.66 -11.34 -4.15
N SER A 60 -6.31 -12.49 -3.98
CA SER A 60 -7.61 -12.80 -4.58
C SER A 60 -8.74 -11.92 -4.05
N HIS A 61 -8.71 -11.59 -2.76
CA HIS A 61 -9.78 -10.87 -2.05
C HIS A 61 -9.27 -9.70 -1.20
N PRO A 62 -8.71 -8.62 -1.78
CA PRO A 62 -8.10 -7.52 -1.03
C PRO A 62 -9.09 -6.80 -0.10
N LEU A 63 -10.39 -6.75 -0.43
CA LEU A 63 -11.40 -6.22 0.48
C LEU A 63 -11.38 -6.97 1.82
N ARG A 64 -11.45 -8.31 1.78
CA ARG A 64 -11.42 -9.16 2.98
C ARG A 64 -10.11 -9.07 3.75
N VAL A 65 -9.01 -8.90 3.02
CA VAL A 65 -7.68 -8.70 3.63
C VAL A 65 -7.63 -7.39 4.42
N VAL A 66 -8.17 -6.30 3.87
CA VAL A 66 -8.23 -5.02 4.59
C VAL A 66 -9.22 -5.08 5.77
N GLU A 67 -10.32 -5.82 5.66
CA GLU A 67 -11.21 -6.12 6.80
C GLU A 67 -10.46 -6.88 7.90
N GLU A 68 -9.63 -7.83 7.53
CA GLU A 68 -8.81 -8.59 8.48
C GLU A 68 -7.74 -7.69 9.14
N PHE A 69 -7.11 -6.79 8.38
CA PHE A 69 -6.23 -5.77 8.97
C PHE A 69 -6.99 -4.88 9.97
N HIS A 70 -8.23 -4.51 9.65
CA HIS A 70 -9.07 -3.76 10.59
C HIS A 70 -9.36 -4.56 11.86
N ARG A 71 -9.65 -5.88 11.75
CA ARG A 71 -9.85 -6.77 12.91
C ARG A 71 -8.61 -6.77 13.81
N LEU A 72 -7.42 -6.89 13.22
CA LEU A 72 -6.14 -6.99 13.95
C LEU A 72 -5.74 -5.69 14.64
N LEU A 73 -6.02 -4.55 14.01
CA LEU A 73 -5.62 -3.25 14.54
C LEU A 73 -6.40 -2.90 15.79
N LYS A 74 -5.69 -2.37 16.79
CA LYS A 74 -6.29 -1.69 17.94
C LYS A 74 -7.10 -0.47 17.48
N PRO A 75 -8.05 0.03 18.29
CA PRO A 75 -8.62 1.36 18.07
C PRO A 75 -7.52 2.40 17.88
N ASN A 76 -7.65 3.26 16.87
CA ASN A 76 -6.63 4.22 16.40
C ASN A 76 -5.31 3.60 15.87
N GLY A 77 -5.25 2.30 15.65
CA GLY A 77 -4.12 1.64 15.00
C GLY A 77 -3.95 2.09 13.55
N ILE A 78 -2.74 2.02 13.04
CA ILE A 78 -2.34 2.58 11.74
C ILE A 78 -2.15 1.47 10.70
N LEU A 79 -2.73 1.69 9.52
CA LEU A 79 -2.55 0.84 8.35
C LEU A 79 -1.86 1.63 7.23
N ASN A 80 -0.68 1.18 6.84
CA ASN A 80 0.09 1.75 5.76
C ASN A 80 0.05 0.81 4.54
N ILE A 81 -0.51 1.28 3.43
CA ILE A 81 -0.62 0.53 2.18
C ILE A 81 0.13 1.25 1.07
N ARG A 82 0.80 0.48 0.22
CA ARG A 82 1.33 0.92 -1.07
C ARG A 82 0.98 -0.11 -2.11
N VAL A 83 0.45 0.35 -3.24
CA VAL A 83 0.03 -0.50 -4.37
C VAL A 83 0.41 0.18 -5.68
N PRO A 84 0.66 -0.58 -6.77
CA PRO A 84 0.88 0.00 -8.08
C PRO A 84 -0.36 0.78 -8.53
N HIS A 85 -0.14 1.99 -9.05
CA HIS A 85 -1.20 2.74 -9.70
C HIS A 85 -1.56 2.09 -11.03
N PHE A 86 -2.84 2.09 -11.42
CA PHE A 86 -3.31 1.43 -12.65
C PHE A 86 -2.62 1.93 -13.93
N SER A 87 -2.12 3.16 -13.95
CA SER A 87 -1.38 3.72 -15.09
C SER A 87 0.13 3.43 -15.06
N SER A 88 0.61 2.70 -14.05
CA SER A 88 1.99 2.26 -13.97
C SER A 88 2.23 1.07 -14.92
N HIS A 89 3.36 1.09 -15.64
CA HIS A 89 3.80 -0.11 -16.33
C HIS A 89 3.99 -1.28 -15.34
N GLY A 90 4.46 -0.99 -14.12
CA GLY A 90 4.63 -1.98 -13.05
C GLY A 90 3.34 -2.68 -12.63
N ALA A 91 2.17 -2.08 -12.88
CA ALA A 91 0.89 -2.74 -12.59
C ALA A 91 0.61 -3.94 -13.52
N PHE A 92 1.29 -4.02 -14.68
CA PHE A 92 1.06 -5.03 -15.71
C PHE A 92 2.30 -5.87 -16.06
N THR A 93 3.50 -5.48 -15.63
CA THR A 93 4.74 -6.22 -15.96
C THR A 93 4.94 -7.45 -15.10
N ASP A 94 4.38 -7.48 -13.90
CA ASP A 94 4.38 -8.67 -13.06
C ASP A 94 3.15 -9.52 -13.38
N ILE A 95 3.37 -10.72 -13.89
CA ILE A 95 2.31 -11.67 -14.29
C ILE A 95 1.45 -12.13 -13.11
N THR A 96 1.92 -11.94 -11.89
CA THR A 96 1.19 -12.32 -10.67
C THR A 96 0.25 -11.22 -10.17
N HIS A 97 0.26 -10.03 -10.78
CA HIS A 97 -0.69 -8.97 -10.46
C HIS A 97 -2.08 -9.31 -11.02
N ILE A 98 -3.06 -9.44 -10.15
CA ILE A 98 -4.43 -9.80 -10.50
C ILE A 98 -5.25 -8.54 -10.83
N ARG A 99 -4.95 -7.40 -10.17
CA ARG A 99 -5.73 -6.17 -10.31
C ARG A 99 -4.92 -4.90 -10.17
N PRO A 100 -5.26 -3.86 -10.91
CA PRO A 100 -4.73 -2.52 -10.69
C PRO A 100 -5.49 -1.79 -9.57
N PHE A 101 -4.87 -0.71 -9.06
CA PHE A 101 -5.46 0.19 -8.07
C PHE A 101 -5.49 1.64 -8.58
N SER A 102 -6.51 2.38 -8.17
CA SER A 102 -6.64 3.83 -8.35
C SER A 102 -6.50 4.57 -7.02
N TYR A 103 -6.44 5.89 -7.08
CA TYR A 103 -6.44 6.75 -5.91
C TYR A 103 -7.65 6.48 -4.98
N TYR A 104 -8.79 6.11 -5.55
CA TYR A 104 -10.06 5.92 -4.85
C TYR A 104 -10.37 4.46 -4.48
N SER A 105 -9.46 3.52 -4.73
CA SER A 105 -9.72 2.08 -4.51
C SER A 105 -10.01 1.69 -3.06
N PHE A 106 -9.68 2.55 -2.10
CA PHE A 106 -9.91 2.30 -0.67
C PHE A 106 -11.09 3.08 -0.09
N ASP A 107 -11.84 3.80 -0.90
CA ASP A 107 -13.01 4.58 -0.47
C ASP A 107 -14.12 3.73 0.18
N PRO A 108 -14.34 2.44 -0.18
CA PRO A 108 -15.30 1.58 0.52
C PRO A 108 -15.10 1.50 2.04
N PHE A 109 -13.89 1.77 2.52
CA PHE A 109 -13.55 1.76 3.94
C PHE A 109 -13.73 3.12 4.64
N ILE A 110 -14.10 4.17 3.90
CA ILE A 110 -14.21 5.52 4.42
C ILE A 110 -15.66 5.83 4.77
N GLU A 111 -15.88 6.41 5.94
CA GLU A 111 -17.23 6.80 6.37
C GLU A 111 -17.80 7.88 5.45
N GLY A 112 -19.08 7.74 5.09
CA GLY A 112 -19.78 8.66 4.21
C GLY A 112 -19.55 8.44 2.72
N ASP A 113 -18.65 7.54 2.32
CA ASP A 113 -18.53 7.15 0.92
C ASP A 113 -19.72 6.32 0.46
N TYR A 114 -20.12 6.49 -0.81
CA TYR A 114 -21.28 5.78 -1.36
C TYR A 114 -21.06 4.25 -1.50
N GLN A 115 -19.81 3.78 -1.49
CA GLN A 115 -19.43 2.38 -1.58
C GLN A 115 -19.24 1.71 -0.22
N ASN A 116 -19.44 2.42 0.87
CA ASN A 116 -19.19 1.91 2.22
C ASN A 116 -20.10 0.75 2.64
N PHE A 117 -21.13 0.42 1.83
CA PHE A 117 -21.99 -0.75 2.06
C PHE A 117 -21.30 -2.10 1.77
N TYR A 118 -20.15 -2.10 1.09
CA TYR A 118 -19.39 -3.33 0.82
C TYR A 118 -18.73 -3.93 2.08
N THR A 119 -18.48 -3.11 3.10
CA THR A 119 -17.77 -3.52 4.31
C THR A 119 -18.22 -2.71 5.52
N SER A 120 -18.11 -3.30 6.71
CA SER A 120 -18.30 -2.59 7.99
C SER A 120 -17.01 -2.01 8.57
N ALA A 121 -15.84 -2.37 8.03
CA ALA A 121 -14.57 -1.83 8.48
C ALA A 121 -14.46 -0.34 8.14
N ARG A 122 -14.10 0.49 9.13
CA ARG A 122 -14.03 1.96 8.97
C ARG A 122 -12.67 2.49 9.35
N PHE A 123 -12.18 3.38 8.48
CA PHE A 123 -10.91 4.06 8.65
C PHE A 123 -11.05 5.56 8.39
N GLU A 124 -10.22 6.33 9.05
CA GLU A 124 -9.94 7.73 8.76
C GLU A 124 -8.69 7.81 7.85
N ILE A 125 -8.73 8.61 6.80
CA ILE A 125 -7.55 8.84 5.94
C ILE A 125 -6.63 9.84 6.63
N LEU A 126 -5.43 9.41 7.00
CA LEU A 126 -4.38 10.31 7.49
C LEU A 126 -3.55 10.90 6.35
N ASN A 127 -3.28 10.09 5.33
CA ASN A 127 -2.57 10.51 4.12
C ASN A 127 -3.03 9.68 2.94
N ARG A 128 -3.18 10.29 1.76
CA ARG A 128 -3.39 9.59 0.49
C ARG A 128 -2.77 10.40 -0.63
N GLU A 129 -1.89 9.76 -1.38
CA GLU A 129 -1.18 10.43 -2.46
C GLU A 129 -0.84 9.49 -3.62
N ILE A 130 -0.72 10.06 -4.81
CA ILE A 130 -0.19 9.41 -5.99
C ILE A 130 1.30 9.76 -6.09
N LYS A 131 2.16 8.77 -6.32
CA LYS A 131 3.58 8.97 -6.58
C LYS A 131 3.88 8.76 -8.06
N TYR A 132 4.38 9.79 -8.71
CA TYR A 132 4.82 9.70 -10.11
C TYR A 132 6.03 8.77 -10.26
N PHE A 133 6.96 8.83 -9.31
CA PHE A 133 8.08 7.88 -9.19
C PHE A 133 7.95 7.10 -7.89
N GLY A 134 7.92 5.77 -7.97
CA GLY A 134 7.84 4.89 -6.82
C GLY A 134 9.04 5.03 -5.88
N GLN A 135 8.78 4.92 -4.60
CA GLN A 135 9.81 4.90 -3.57
C GLN A 135 9.93 3.47 -3.02
N TYR A 136 10.73 2.64 -3.67
CA TYR A 136 11.08 1.35 -3.10
C TYR A 136 12.14 1.52 -2.00
N PRO A 137 11.98 0.92 -0.82
CA PRO A 137 13.05 0.85 0.16
C PRO A 137 14.26 0.12 -0.47
N ASN A 138 15.46 0.49 -0.04
CA ASN A 138 16.79 0.25 -0.63
C ASN A 138 17.22 -1.20 -0.92
N SER A 139 16.34 -2.11 -1.23
CA SER A 139 16.69 -3.50 -1.43
C SER A 139 15.96 -4.15 -2.59
N GLY A 140 16.70 -4.82 -3.44
CA GLY A 140 16.20 -5.74 -4.43
C GLY A 140 16.39 -5.32 -5.89
N ILE A 141 15.97 -6.18 -6.78
CA ILE A 141 16.06 -6.14 -8.25
C ILE A 141 15.48 -4.82 -8.82
N TYR A 142 14.51 -4.22 -8.13
CA TYR A 142 13.87 -2.96 -8.52
C TYR A 142 14.70 -1.70 -8.22
N ALA A 143 15.81 -1.81 -7.48
CA ALA A 143 16.71 -0.67 -7.22
C ALA A 143 17.41 -0.15 -8.49
N GLN A 144 17.35 -0.86 -9.61
CA GLN A 144 17.90 -0.43 -10.90
C GLN A 144 16.90 0.42 -11.74
N TYR A 145 15.60 0.42 -11.38
CA TYR A 145 14.61 1.30 -12.01
C TYR A 145 14.47 2.58 -11.16
N ILE A 146 14.90 3.70 -11.69
CA ILE A 146 14.85 5.09 -11.19
C ILE A 146 14.36 5.21 -9.74
N HIS A 147 15.24 4.86 -8.81
CA HIS A 147 14.97 5.03 -7.39
C HIS A 147 15.11 6.54 -7.06
N PRO A 148 14.14 7.20 -6.40
CA PRO A 148 14.26 8.63 -6.07
C PRO A 148 15.50 8.96 -5.22
N ASN A 149 16.03 7.99 -4.45
CA ASN A 149 17.30 8.14 -3.74
C ASN A 149 18.54 8.06 -4.66
N LYS A 150 18.40 7.51 -5.88
CA LYS A 150 19.40 7.56 -6.95
C LYS A 150 19.10 8.64 -7.99
N CYS A 151 17.97 9.33 -7.86
CA CYS A 151 17.66 10.47 -8.69
C CYS A 151 18.75 11.52 -8.47
N PRO A 152 19.45 11.99 -9.53
CA PRO A 152 20.41 13.07 -9.40
C PRO A 152 19.80 14.23 -8.61
N ALA A 153 20.59 14.86 -7.73
CA ALA A 153 20.11 15.95 -6.87
C ALA A 153 19.39 17.05 -7.68
N LEU A 154 19.81 17.25 -8.93
CA LEU A 154 19.23 18.20 -9.89
C LEU A 154 17.78 17.88 -10.26
N ILE A 155 17.36 16.59 -10.30
CA ILE A 155 16.02 16.18 -10.73
C ILE A 155 15.04 16.06 -9.53
N LYS A 156 15.55 15.95 -8.29
CA LYS A 156 14.70 15.85 -7.08
C LYS A 156 13.65 16.97 -6.96
N PRO A 157 13.96 18.26 -7.22
CA PRO A 157 12.96 19.33 -7.18
C PRO A 157 11.86 19.13 -8.21
N LEU A 158 12.21 18.68 -9.43
CA LEU A 158 11.23 18.41 -10.50
C LEU A 158 10.29 17.27 -10.09
N VAL A 159 10.83 16.18 -9.55
CA VAL A 159 10.03 15.04 -9.05
C VAL A 159 9.06 15.49 -7.95
N ARG A 160 9.52 16.33 -7.01
CA ARG A 160 8.66 16.91 -5.97
C ARG A 160 7.55 17.77 -6.55
N ALA A 161 7.87 18.63 -7.51
CA ALA A 161 6.90 19.48 -8.19
C ALA A 161 5.87 18.65 -8.95
N LEU A 162 6.29 17.62 -9.68
CA LEU A 162 5.37 16.70 -10.36
C LEU A 162 4.46 15.97 -9.39
N ASN A 163 5.00 15.41 -8.30
CA ASN A 163 4.18 14.77 -7.27
C ASN A 163 3.18 15.75 -6.64
N PHE A 164 3.58 16.99 -6.41
CA PHE A 164 2.67 18.03 -5.93
C PHE A 164 1.56 18.31 -6.94
N CYS A 165 1.90 18.56 -8.21
CA CYS A 165 0.92 18.90 -9.26
C CYS A 165 -0.12 17.79 -9.47
N ILE A 166 0.29 16.51 -9.53
CA ILE A 166 -0.66 15.40 -9.75
C ILE A 166 -1.60 15.18 -8.56
N ASN A 167 -1.19 15.55 -7.35
CA ASN A 167 -2.02 15.44 -6.15
C ASN A 167 -2.91 16.68 -5.90
N LEU A 168 -2.76 17.78 -6.66
CA LEU A 168 -3.68 18.91 -6.61
C LEU A 168 -5.09 18.52 -7.08
N SER A 169 -5.18 17.62 -8.06
CA SER A 169 -6.45 17.07 -8.53
C SER A 169 -6.26 15.62 -9.01
N PRO A 170 -6.33 14.63 -8.10
CA PRO A 170 -6.22 13.21 -8.47
C PRO A 170 -7.24 12.78 -9.51
N ILE A 171 -8.45 13.32 -9.48
CA ILE A 171 -9.49 13.09 -10.49
C ILE A 171 -9.02 13.53 -11.89
N PHE A 172 -8.47 14.75 -12.01
CA PHE A 172 -7.95 15.23 -13.29
C PHE A 172 -6.77 14.39 -13.76
N PHE A 173 -5.88 14.02 -12.83
CA PHE A 173 -4.76 13.15 -13.13
C PHE A 173 -5.23 11.80 -13.67
N GLU A 174 -6.11 11.09 -12.96
CA GLU A 174 -6.57 9.75 -13.35
C GLU A 174 -7.46 9.74 -14.60
N ARG A 175 -8.26 10.79 -14.86
CA ARG A 175 -9.17 10.85 -16.00
C ARG A 175 -8.56 11.41 -17.28
N ILE A 176 -7.53 12.24 -17.17
CA ILE A 176 -6.98 12.97 -18.31
C ILE A 176 -5.46 12.81 -18.40
N TRP A 177 -4.74 13.28 -17.38
CA TRP A 177 -3.28 13.39 -17.44
C TRP A 177 -2.58 12.06 -17.70
N CYS A 178 -2.96 11.00 -16.98
CA CYS A 178 -2.30 9.70 -17.08
C CYS A 178 -2.42 9.04 -18.46
N TYR A 179 -3.42 9.41 -19.24
CA TYR A 179 -3.62 8.89 -20.60
C TYR A 179 -2.85 9.68 -21.66
N TRP A 180 -2.61 10.98 -21.44
CA TRP A 180 -2.06 11.87 -22.46
C TRP A 180 -0.62 12.30 -22.18
N VAL A 181 -0.21 12.34 -20.94
CA VAL A 181 1.11 12.90 -20.55
C VAL A 181 2.01 11.83 -19.93
N GLY A 182 1.47 11.00 -19.04
CA GLY A 182 2.23 9.92 -18.40
C GLY A 182 1.59 9.43 -17.12
N GLY A 183 1.76 8.13 -16.85
CA GLY A 183 1.23 7.46 -15.68
C GLY A 183 2.06 7.65 -14.43
N ALA A 184 1.49 7.32 -13.28
CA ALA A 184 2.16 7.31 -11.99
C ALA A 184 2.59 5.90 -11.59
N CYS A 185 3.56 5.77 -10.67
CA CYS A 185 4.05 4.48 -10.22
C CYS A 185 3.12 3.82 -9.21
N GLU A 186 2.71 4.56 -8.16
CA GLU A 186 2.01 3.95 -7.03
C GLU A 186 1.02 4.90 -6.35
N VAL A 187 0.06 4.29 -5.65
CA VAL A 187 -0.79 4.94 -4.65
C VAL A 187 -0.23 4.60 -3.28
N VAL A 188 -0.06 5.62 -2.45
CA VAL A 188 0.34 5.50 -1.04
C VAL A 188 -0.81 5.99 -0.18
N ILE A 189 -1.27 5.16 0.75
CA ILE A 189 -2.34 5.53 1.67
C ILE A 189 -1.99 5.12 3.09
N THR A 190 -2.24 6.02 4.02
CA THR A 190 -2.14 5.77 5.46
C THR A 190 -3.52 5.98 6.07
N LEU A 191 -4.02 4.95 6.69
CA LEU A 191 -5.34 4.86 7.30
C LEU A 191 -5.20 4.69 8.81
N LYS A 192 -6.13 5.28 9.57
CA LYS A 192 -6.26 5.07 11.00
C LYS A 192 -7.59 4.38 11.27
N LYS A 193 -7.58 3.27 12.01
CA LYS A 193 -8.80 2.57 12.43
C LYS A 193 -9.68 3.50 13.23
N SER A 194 -10.94 3.64 12.84
CA SER A 194 -11.95 4.39 13.59
C SER A 194 -12.16 3.78 14.97
N ALA A 195 -12.45 4.60 15.98
CA ALA A 195 -12.58 4.18 17.38
C ALA A 195 -13.99 3.69 17.76
N HIS A 196 -14.79 3.29 16.77
CA HIS A 196 -16.18 2.84 17.01
C HIS A 196 -16.28 1.33 17.14
#